data_218d1738eec2a6c00a244a04c7456350
#
_entry.id   218d1738eec2a6c00a244a04c7456350
#
_cell.length_a   1.000
_cell.length_b   1.000
_cell.length_c   1.000
_cell.angle_alpha   90.00
_cell.angle_beta   90.00
_cell.angle_gamma   90.00
#
_symmetry.space_group_name_H-M   'P 1'
#
loop_
_entity.id
_entity.type
_entity.pdbx_description
1 polymer ?
#
loop_
_entity_poly.entity_id
_entity_poly.type
_entity_poly.pdbx_seq_one_letter_code
_entity_poly.pdbx_strand_id
1 'polypeptide(L)'
;EYLKIYTFLTKEEIEEIERKHLEAPELRLAQKELARGIITFLHGEEEYIKAEKISKALFSGDIQNLSEQEISDAFKGVVSFDVIKNISVMDMLVDNKIASSKREAREFLTAGSISINGIKYQDLEGIVDDSMLLYGKYLIVRKGKKKYFVGLVK
;
A
#
# COMPACT_ATOMS: atom_id res chain seq x y z
N GLU A 1 9.82 -24.75 -11.51
CA GLU A 1 11.10 -25.27 -10.98
C GLU A 1 11.30 -24.85 -9.51
N TYR A 2 11.14 -23.57 -9.14
CA TYR A 2 11.33 -23.08 -7.75
C TYR A 2 10.31 -23.63 -6.75
N LEU A 3 9.07 -23.90 -7.16
CA LEU A 3 8.05 -24.52 -6.30
C LEU A 3 8.51 -25.87 -5.75
N LYS A 4 9.22 -26.67 -6.54
CA LYS A 4 9.76 -27.98 -6.12
C LYS A 4 10.86 -27.90 -5.06
N ILE A 5 11.53 -26.76 -4.96
CA ILE A 5 12.70 -26.59 -4.09
C ILE A 5 12.32 -25.89 -2.79
N TYR A 6 11.41 -24.91 -2.85
CA TYR A 6 11.13 -24.00 -1.76
C TYR A 6 9.72 -24.13 -1.15
N THR A 7 8.97 -25.18 -1.52
CA THR A 7 7.67 -25.46 -0.91
C THR A 7 7.56 -26.94 -0.55
N PHE A 8 6.61 -27.25 0.35
CA PHE A 8 6.28 -28.62 0.74
C PHE A 8 5.12 -29.19 -0.09
N LEU A 9 4.82 -28.59 -1.25
CA LEU A 9 3.76 -29.05 -2.14
C LEU A 9 4.12 -30.39 -2.76
N THR A 10 3.11 -31.25 -2.92
CA THR A 10 3.26 -32.50 -3.62
C THR A 10 3.45 -32.28 -5.12
N LYS A 11 3.88 -33.30 -5.84
CA LYS A 11 4.06 -33.23 -7.29
C LYS A 11 2.75 -32.88 -8.01
N GLU A 12 1.65 -33.48 -7.57
CA GLU A 12 0.32 -33.29 -8.13
C GLU A 12 -0.17 -31.84 -7.94
N GLU A 13 0.05 -31.28 -6.75
CA GLU A 13 -0.29 -29.87 -6.45
C GLU A 13 0.52 -28.90 -7.32
N ILE A 14 1.81 -29.18 -7.51
CA ILE A 14 2.67 -28.35 -8.36
C ILE A 14 2.23 -28.40 -9.83
N GLU A 15 1.90 -29.57 -10.35
CA GLU A 15 1.41 -29.75 -11.72
C GLU A 15 0.08 -29.01 -11.92
N GLU A 16 -0.81 -29.03 -10.94
CA GLU A 16 -2.09 -28.29 -11.00
C GLU A 16 -1.84 -26.75 -10.98
N ILE A 17 -0.93 -26.26 -10.14
CA ILE A 17 -0.57 -24.84 -10.10
C ILE A 17 0.09 -24.42 -11.42
N GLU A 18 0.98 -25.22 -11.98
CA GLU A 18 1.63 -24.94 -13.27
C GLU A 18 0.57 -24.89 -14.40
N ARG A 19 -0.40 -25.82 -14.42
CA ARG A 19 -1.50 -25.81 -15.38
C ARG A 19 -2.35 -24.55 -15.27
N LYS A 20 -2.81 -24.21 -14.07
CA LYS A 20 -3.61 -23.00 -13.82
C LYS A 20 -2.83 -21.71 -14.14
N HIS A 21 -1.53 -21.72 -13.91
CA HIS A 21 -0.68 -20.58 -14.25
C HIS A 21 -0.52 -20.40 -15.75
N LEU A 22 -0.50 -21.48 -16.52
CA LEU A 22 -0.46 -21.41 -17.99
C LEU A 22 -1.79 -20.95 -18.59
N GLU A 23 -2.92 -21.31 -17.96
CA GLU A 23 -4.26 -20.86 -18.38
C GLU A 23 -4.48 -19.35 -18.12
N ALA A 24 -3.93 -18.81 -17.03
CA ALA A 24 -4.07 -17.39 -16.63
C ALA A 24 -2.76 -16.84 -16.03
N PRO A 25 -1.74 -16.57 -16.86
CA PRO A 25 -0.43 -16.10 -16.40
C PRO A 25 -0.47 -14.77 -15.63
N GLU A 26 -1.43 -13.90 -15.95
CA GLU A 26 -1.65 -12.61 -15.33
C GLU A 26 -2.01 -12.71 -13.83
N LEU A 27 -2.61 -13.81 -13.40
CA LEU A 27 -2.95 -14.08 -12.00
C LEU A 27 -1.73 -14.41 -11.15
N ARG A 28 -0.60 -14.76 -11.79
CA ARG A 28 0.69 -15.04 -11.15
C ARG A 28 0.60 -16.10 -10.04
N LEU A 29 -0.21 -17.15 -10.26
CA LEU A 29 -0.51 -18.18 -9.24
C LEU A 29 0.74 -18.88 -8.73
N ALA A 30 1.63 -19.29 -9.63
CA ALA A 30 2.88 -19.96 -9.24
C ALA A 30 3.77 -19.08 -8.34
N GLN A 31 3.84 -17.76 -8.61
CA GLN A 31 4.60 -16.82 -7.79
C GLN A 31 3.95 -16.59 -6.42
N LYS A 32 2.62 -16.54 -6.35
CA LYS A 32 1.89 -16.39 -5.09
C LYS A 32 2.06 -17.61 -4.20
N GLU A 33 1.94 -18.82 -4.76
CA GLU A 33 2.13 -20.07 -4.01
C GLU A 33 3.59 -20.23 -3.54
N LEU A 34 4.56 -19.84 -4.36
CA LEU A 34 5.96 -19.81 -3.95
C LEU A 34 6.19 -18.84 -2.79
N ALA A 35 5.67 -17.62 -2.89
CA ALA A 35 5.76 -16.62 -1.82
C ALA A 35 5.07 -17.10 -0.55
N ARG A 36 3.88 -17.71 -0.65
CA ARG A 36 3.18 -18.32 0.47
C ARG A 36 4.04 -19.37 1.16
N GLY A 37 4.56 -20.33 0.40
CA GLY A 37 5.39 -21.41 0.95
C GLY A 37 6.61 -20.89 1.70
N ILE A 38 7.34 -19.93 1.13
CA ILE A 38 8.54 -19.35 1.74
C ILE A 38 8.19 -18.55 3.00
N ILE A 39 7.20 -17.66 2.94
CA ILE A 39 6.82 -16.80 4.06
C ILE A 39 6.27 -17.66 5.20
N THR A 40 5.39 -18.61 4.91
CA THR A 40 4.83 -19.52 5.91
C THR A 40 5.92 -20.35 6.59
N PHE A 41 6.89 -20.82 5.83
CA PHE A 41 8.02 -21.59 6.40
C PHE A 41 8.91 -20.76 7.32
N LEU A 42 9.20 -19.51 6.94
CA LEU A 42 10.12 -18.64 7.69
C LEU A 42 9.46 -17.90 8.86
N HIS A 43 8.20 -17.50 8.70
CA HIS A 43 7.53 -16.56 9.60
C HIS A 43 6.19 -17.06 10.16
N GLY A 44 5.70 -18.20 9.69
CA GLY A 44 4.38 -18.74 10.05
C GLY A 44 3.24 -18.25 9.16
N GLU A 45 2.12 -18.98 9.22
CA GLU A 45 0.95 -18.71 8.36
C GLU A 45 0.26 -17.38 8.70
N GLU A 46 0.25 -16.99 9.96
CA GLU A 46 -0.34 -15.71 10.41
C GLU A 46 0.35 -14.50 9.76
N GLU A 47 1.68 -14.52 9.67
CA GLU A 47 2.44 -13.43 9.04
C GLU A 47 2.21 -13.40 7.51
N TYR A 48 2.04 -14.56 6.87
CA TYR A 48 1.64 -14.59 5.46
C TYR A 48 0.27 -13.95 5.24
N ILE A 49 -0.74 -14.30 6.07
CA ILE A 49 -2.11 -13.74 5.96
C ILE A 49 -2.09 -12.23 6.15
N LYS A 50 -1.34 -11.72 7.13
CA LYS A 50 -1.15 -10.29 7.33
C LYS A 50 -0.53 -9.62 6.11
N ALA A 51 0.58 -10.16 5.60
CA ALA A 51 1.27 -9.61 4.44
C ALA A 51 0.37 -9.59 3.19
N GLU A 52 -0.41 -10.64 2.96
CA GLU A 52 -1.36 -10.70 1.87
C GLU A 52 -2.48 -9.66 2.02
N LYS A 53 -3.04 -9.51 3.21
CA LYS A 53 -4.08 -8.51 3.52
C LYS A 53 -3.56 -7.10 3.26
N ILE A 54 -2.38 -6.76 3.80
CA ILE A 54 -1.73 -5.48 3.59
C ILE A 54 -1.47 -5.23 2.09
N SER A 55 -0.91 -6.21 1.39
CA SER A 55 -0.66 -6.12 -0.05
C SER A 55 -1.93 -5.84 -0.83
N LYS A 56 -3.02 -6.58 -0.56
CA LYS A 56 -4.32 -6.36 -1.20
C LYS A 56 -4.84 -4.94 -0.93
N ALA A 57 -4.81 -4.49 0.32
CA ALA A 57 -5.28 -3.16 0.71
C ALA A 57 -4.49 -2.03 0.02
N LEU A 58 -3.17 -2.18 -0.14
CA LEU A 58 -2.33 -1.22 -0.85
C LEU A 58 -2.65 -1.16 -2.35
N PHE A 59 -2.97 -2.31 -2.97
CA PHE A 59 -3.33 -2.36 -4.39
C PHE A 59 -4.75 -1.86 -4.67
N SER A 60 -5.74 -2.26 -3.86
CA SER A 60 -7.14 -1.84 -4.03
C SER A 60 -7.38 -0.40 -3.59
N GLY A 61 -6.58 0.11 -2.67
CA GLY A 61 -6.78 1.40 -2.01
C GLY A 61 -7.59 1.30 -0.71
N ASP A 62 -7.93 0.09 -0.25
CA ASP A 62 -8.74 -0.14 0.96
C ASP A 62 -7.91 -0.02 2.25
N ILE A 63 -7.02 0.96 2.32
CA ILE A 63 -6.12 1.20 3.46
C ILE A 63 -6.92 1.44 4.75
N GLN A 64 -8.12 1.97 4.64
CA GLN A 64 -9.01 2.23 5.77
C GLN A 64 -9.44 0.96 6.52
N ASN A 65 -9.36 -0.20 5.87
CA ASN A 65 -9.72 -1.50 6.46
C ASN A 65 -8.55 -2.18 7.18
N LEU A 66 -7.37 -1.56 7.19
CA LEU A 66 -6.23 -2.03 7.96
C LEU A 66 -6.32 -1.54 9.41
N SER A 67 -5.93 -2.37 10.36
CA SER A 67 -5.78 -1.96 11.75
C SER A 67 -4.60 -1.00 11.93
N GLU A 68 -4.55 -0.29 13.06
CA GLU A 68 -3.44 0.61 13.38
C GLU A 68 -2.08 -0.11 13.33
N GLN A 69 -2.01 -1.34 13.85
CA GLN A 69 -0.81 -2.15 13.83
C GLN A 69 -0.41 -2.54 12.40
N GLU A 70 -1.37 -2.95 11.58
CA GLU A 70 -1.13 -3.30 10.18
C GLU A 70 -0.65 -2.09 9.36
N ILE A 71 -1.16 -0.88 9.64
CA ILE A 71 -0.66 0.36 9.03
C ILE A 71 0.78 0.63 9.46
N SER A 72 1.07 0.52 10.76
CA SER A 72 2.43 0.71 11.28
C SER A 72 3.43 -0.26 10.64
N ASP A 73 3.05 -1.53 10.50
CA ASP A 73 3.90 -2.56 9.91
C ASP A 73 4.06 -2.37 8.39
N ALA A 74 2.97 -2.04 7.68
CA ALA A 74 2.95 -1.84 6.24
C ALA A 74 3.84 -0.68 5.78
N PHE A 75 3.90 0.38 6.57
CA PHE A 75 4.61 1.61 6.24
C PHE A 75 5.91 1.80 7.00
N LYS A 76 6.38 0.76 7.68
CA LYS A 76 7.68 0.77 8.36
C LYS A 76 8.81 1.01 7.35
N GLY A 77 9.57 2.10 7.57
CA GLY A 77 10.65 2.50 6.66
C GLY A 77 10.23 3.32 5.44
N VAL A 78 8.94 3.62 5.29
CA VAL A 78 8.47 4.58 4.29
C VAL A 78 8.77 6.01 4.77
N VAL A 79 9.00 6.92 3.82
CA VAL A 79 9.24 8.33 4.11
C VAL A 79 8.08 8.91 4.92
N SER A 80 8.37 9.36 6.13
CA SER A 80 7.40 9.96 7.03
C SER A 80 7.57 11.47 7.14
N PHE A 81 6.48 12.17 7.45
CA PHE A 81 6.46 13.61 7.69
C PHE A 81 5.52 13.97 8.84
N ASP A 82 5.72 15.14 9.44
CA ASP A 82 4.83 15.63 10.50
C ASP A 82 3.58 16.25 9.89
N VAL A 83 2.41 15.81 10.33
CA VAL A 83 1.13 16.39 9.91
C VAL A 83 0.88 17.69 10.66
N ILE A 84 0.71 18.76 9.92
CA ILE A 84 0.24 20.05 10.43
C ILE A 84 -1.24 20.18 10.07
N LYS A 85 -2.10 20.33 11.07
CA LYS A 85 -3.54 20.52 10.86
C LYS A 85 -3.83 21.96 10.44
N ASN A 86 -4.99 22.15 9.81
CA ASN A 86 -5.50 23.45 9.35
C ASN A 86 -4.63 24.13 8.27
N ILE A 87 -3.78 23.39 7.58
CA ILE A 87 -3.10 23.84 6.35
C ILE A 87 -3.80 23.28 5.11
N SER A 88 -3.61 23.94 3.95
CA SER A 88 -4.14 23.39 2.71
C SER A 88 -3.42 22.09 2.33
N VAL A 89 -4.13 21.17 1.72
CA VAL A 89 -3.52 19.93 1.20
C VAL A 89 -2.40 20.26 0.20
N MET A 90 -2.55 21.31 -0.61
CA MET A 90 -1.49 21.77 -1.51
C MET A 90 -0.22 22.19 -0.77
N ASP A 91 -0.36 22.95 0.32
CA ASP A 91 0.80 23.37 1.13
C ASP A 91 1.46 22.15 1.79
N MET A 92 0.67 21.24 2.35
CA MET A 92 1.18 19.98 2.90
C MET A 92 1.99 19.19 1.85
N LEU A 93 1.53 19.10 0.60
CA LEU A 93 2.24 18.39 -0.48
C LEU A 93 3.58 19.07 -0.82
N VAL A 94 3.64 20.40 -0.78
CA VAL A 94 4.86 21.15 -1.11
C VAL A 94 5.85 21.14 0.06
N ASP A 95 5.39 21.40 1.27
CA ASP A 95 6.23 21.47 2.47
C ASP A 95 6.95 20.15 2.74
N ASN A 96 6.27 19.05 2.44
CA ASN A 96 6.82 17.70 2.60
C ASN A 96 7.51 17.14 1.33
N LYS A 97 7.78 17.98 0.34
CA LYS A 97 8.48 17.62 -0.91
C LYS A 97 7.82 16.50 -1.71
N ILE A 98 6.52 16.28 -1.52
CA ILE A 98 5.72 15.38 -2.34
C ILE A 98 5.47 16.02 -3.70
N ALA A 99 5.28 17.34 -3.71
CA ALA A 99 5.32 18.17 -4.90
C ALA A 99 6.46 19.21 -4.78
N SER A 100 7.04 19.62 -5.90
CA SER A 100 8.14 20.60 -5.91
C SER A 100 7.64 22.05 -5.85
N SER A 101 6.36 22.27 -6.15
CA SER A 101 5.72 23.59 -6.17
C SER A 101 4.19 23.47 -6.05
N LYS A 102 3.54 24.58 -5.67
CA LYS A 102 2.07 24.67 -5.66
C LYS A 102 1.44 24.41 -7.03
N ARG A 103 2.12 24.79 -8.12
CA ARG A 103 1.68 24.48 -9.48
C ARG A 103 1.66 22.97 -9.72
N GLU A 104 2.74 22.29 -9.37
CA GLU A 104 2.84 20.84 -9.51
C GLU A 104 1.84 20.12 -8.60
N ALA A 105 1.66 20.58 -7.36
CA ALA A 105 0.65 20.04 -6.45
C ALA A 105 -0.76 20.13 -7.06
N ARG A 106 -1.11 21.28 -7.64
CA ARG A 106 -2.38 21.47 -8.35
C ARG A 106 -2.54 20.52 -9.53
N GLU A 107 -1.48 20.35 -10.33
CA GLU A 107 -1.49 19.42 -11.47
C GLU A 107 -1.73 17.97 -11.00
N PHE A 108 -1.08 17.54 -9.92
CA PHE A 108 -1.29 16.19 -9.36
C PHE A 108 -2.70 15.98 -8.81
N LEU A 109 -3.26 16.97 -8.12
CA LEU A 109 -4.63 16.90 -7.59
C LEU A 109 -5.63 16.85 -8.75
N THR A 110 -5.52 17.75 -9.72
CA THR A 110 -6.41 17.80 -10.90
C THR A 110 -6.35 16.50 -11.70
N ALA A 111 -5.16 15.95 -11.91
CA ALA A 111 -4.97 14.68 -12.61
C ALA A 111 -5.42 13.45 -11.80
N GLY A 112 -5.80 13.62 -10.52
CA GLY A 112 -6.12 12.51 -9.63
C GLY A 112 -4.94 11.58 -9.37
N SER A 113 -3.72 12.13 -9.40
CA SER A 113 -2.48 11.40 -9.13
C SER A 113 -2.17 11.28 -7.65
N ILE A 114 -2.88 12.02 -6.81
CA ILE A 114 -2.80 11.94 -5.34
C ILE A 114 -3.98 11.13 -4.83
N SER A 115 -3.69 10.23 -3.89
CA SER A 115 -4.71 9.60 -3.07
C SER A 115 -4.35 9.80 -1.60
N ILE A 116 -5.37 10.07 -0.78
CA ILE A 116 -5.25 10.19 0.67
C ILE A 116 -6.01 9.01 1.27
N ASN A 117 -5.34 8.24 2.12
CA ASN A 117 -5.89 7.03 2.75
C ASN A 117 -6.54 6.05 1.76
N GLY A 118 -5.95 5.94 0.56
CA GLY A 118 -6.42 5.06 -0.50
C GLY A 118 -7.45 5.67 -1.45
N ILE A 119 -8.11 6.77 -1.07
CA ILE A 119 -9.12 7.44 -1.87
C ILE A 119 -8.47 8.54 -2.73
N LYS A 120 -8.82 8.60 -4.02
CA LYS A 120 -8.38 9.70 -4.89
C LYS A 120 -8.81 11.05 -4.32
N TYR A 121 -7.85 11.96 -4.26
CA TYR A 121 -8.07 13.30 -3.73
C TYR A 121 -7.85 14.34 -4.83
N GLN A 122 -8.87 15.15 -5.12
CA GLN A 122 -8.87 16.13 -6.21
C GLN A 122 -9.32 17.52 -5.76
N ASP A 123 -9.60 17.68 -4.45
CA ASP A 123 -9.99 18.97 -3.91
C ASP A 123 -8.78 19.91 -3.82
N LEU A 124 -8.87 21.05 -4.52
CA LEU A 124 -7.80 22.05 -4.57
C LEU A 124 -7.81 23.01 -3.38
N GLU A 125 -8.94 23.12 -2.68
CA GLU A 125 -9.14 24.01 -1.55
C GLU A 125 -9.20 23.26 -0.21
N GLY A 126 -9.09 21.94 -0.25
CA GLY A 126 -9.19 21.10 0.92
C GLY A 126 -8.11 21.41 1.96
N ILE A 127 -8.51 21.30 3.22
CA ILE A 127 -7.68 21.56 4.40
C ILE A 127 -7.45 20.24 5.13
N VAL A 128 -6.25 20.03 5.61
CA VAL A 128 -5.91 18.87 6.45
C VAL A 128 -6.59 18.99 7.80
N ASP A 129 -7.52 18.10 8.08
CA ASP A 129 -8.28 18.05 9.32
C ASP A 129 -8.29 16.65 9.96
N ASP A 130 -8.92 16.53 11.12
CA ASP A 130 -9.00 15.27 11.86
C ASP A 130 -9.79 14.19 11.13
N SER A 131 -10.71 14.55 10.23
CA SER A 131 -11.51 13.59 9.44
C SER A 131 -10.65 12.82 8.44
N MET A 132 -9.52 13.41 8.02
CA MET A 132 -8.56 12.80 7.12
C MET A 132 -7.58 11.85 7.83
N LEU A 133 -7.61 11.75 9.15
CA LEU A 133 -6.65 10.96 9.89
C LEU A 133 -7.19 9.54 10.18
N LEU A 134 -6.42 8.53 9.81
CA LEU A 134 -6.66 7.18 10.25
C LEU A 134 -6.20 7.04 11.70
N TYR A 135 -7.09 6.54 12.58
CA TYR A 135 -6.84 6.38 14.03
C TYR A 135 -6.39 7.67 14.72
N GLY A 136 -6.73 8.84 14.16
CA GLY A 136 -6.29 10.13 14.68
C GLY A 136 -4.78 10.39 14.60
N LYS A 137 -4.02 9.54 13.91
CA LYS A 137 -2.54 9.55 13.89
C LYS A 137 -1.93 9.55 12.50
N TYR A 138 -2.51 8.83 11.54
CA TYR A 138 -1.89 8.54 10.27
C TYR A 138 -2.60 9.25 9.12
N LEU A 139 -1.82 9.85 8.23
CA LEU A 139 -2.26 10.38 6.95
C LEU A 139 -1.45 9.71 5.84
N ILE A 140 -2.05 8.75 5.14
CA ILE A 140 -1.34 8.02 4.10
C ILE A 140 -1.55 8.72 2.76
N VAL A 141 -0.48 9.29 2.22
CA VAL A 141 -0.48 9.95 0.92
C VAL A 141 0.17 9.06 -0.12
N ARG A 142 -0.53 8.77 -1.21
CA ARG A 142 0.02 8.05 -2.35
C ARG A 142 0.12 8.98 -3.56
N LYS A 143 1.31 9.06 -4.14
CA LYS A 143 1.59 9.77 -5.40
C LYS A 143 1.77 8.77 -6.53
N GLY A 144 0.87 8.81 -7.51
CA GLY A 144 0.85 7.87 -8.61
C GLY A 144 0.55 6.43 -8.16
N LYS A 145 1.23 5.44 -8.76
CA LYS A 145 0.94 4.01 -8.51
C LYS A 145 1.73 3.38 -7.38
N LYS A 146 2.90 3.93 -7.02
CA LYS A 146 3.88 3.22 -6.18
C LYS A 146 4.52 4.03 -5.05
N LYS A 147 4.42 5.35 -5.06
CA LYS A 147 5.08 6.20 -4.06
C LYS A 147 4.13 6.49 -2.90
N TYR A 148 4.51 6.08 -1.72
CA TYR A 148 3.79 6.34 -0.47
C TYR A 148 4.58 7.26 0.43
N PHE A 149 3.84 8.08 1.19
CA PHE A 149 4.34 8.96 2.22
C PHE A 149 3.40 8.85 3.42
N VAL A 150 3.95 8.86 4.61
CA VAL A 150 3.19 8.70 5.85
C VAL A 150 3.27 9.95 6.68
N GLY A 151 2.16 10.64 6.80
CA GLY A 151 2.00 11.74 7.75
C GLY A 151 1.72 11.17 9.15
N LEU A 152 2.41 11.68 10.13
CA LEU A 152 2.23 11.35 11.54
C LEU A 152 1.82 12.61 12.31
N VAL A 153 0.77 12.50 13.11
CA VAL A 153 0.39 13.54 14.07
C VAL A 153 1.21 13.31 15.34
N LYS A 154 1.91 14.35 15.75
CA LYS A 154 2.63 14.40 17.05
C LYS A 154 1.72 14.82 18.18
#